data_befbea03823d1cea1d74c020ddf91080
#
_entry.id   befbea03823d1cea1d74c020ddf91080
#
_cell.length_a   1.000
_cell.length_b   1.000
_cell.length_c   1.000
_cell.angle_alpha   90.00
_cell.angle_beta   90.00
_cell.angle_gamma   90.00
#
_symmetry.space_group_name_H-M   'P 1'
#
loop_
_entity.id
_entity.type
_entity.pdbx_description
1 polymer ?
#
loop_
_entity_poly.entity_id
_entity_poly.type
_entity_poly.pdbx_seq_one_letter_code
_entity_poly.pdbx_strand_id
1 'polypeptide(L)'
;MAYDNFRRQIEVLEHNGIDDINLPTQYASLAQCALELDMPDSAFVALQKAASLPKRTTYQEFTVNKGFGLYYIRTENFAEAKKRLEASEELFRRDPSLRFHTAGLSYLRTAYFKASGQYGKALETILETQRDTVIRSSGFNNYALTKELGDVYWHLREMERAAANYREYIRLSDSVRNREIRTATDDFSGILEISRLHNETKELQYDLQRKRLRNTYLIICLLAGVLVTGGVGYARMM
;
A
#
# COMPACT_ATOMS: atom_id res chain seq x y z
N MET A 1 3.52 6.85 -7.41
CA MET A 1 3.93 5.79 -6.46
C MET A 1 2.83 4.76 -6.18
N ALA A 2 1.68 5.10 -5.53
CA ALA A 2 0.62 4.10 -5.24
C ALA A 2 0.03 3.47 -6.51
N TYR A 3 -0.31 4.27 -7.51
CA TYR A 3 -0.82 3.80 -8.80
C TYR A 3 0.13 2.80 -9.47
N ASP A 4 1.42 3.10 -9.56
CA ASP A 4 2.40 2.22 -10.20
C ASP A 4 2.60 0.91 -9.41
N ASN A 5 2.51 0.97 -8.07
CA ASN A 5 2.60 -0.22 -7.23
C ASN A 5 1.42 -1.16 -7.47
N PHE A 6 0.18 -0.65 -7.47
CA PHE A 6 -0.99 -1.48 -7.79
C PHE A 6 -0.93 -2.04 -9.21
N ARG A 7 -0.52 -1.22 -10.21
CA ARG A 7 -0.38 -1.66 -11.57
C ARG A 7 0.63 -2.82 -11.69
N ARG A 8 1.83 -2.68 -11.13
CA ARG A 8 2.86 -3.72 -11.15
C ARG A 8 2.41 -4.99 -10.44
N GLN A 9 1.74 -4.86 -9.30
CA GLN A 9 1.21 -6.01 -8.56
C GLN A 9 0.19 -6.79 -9.40
N ILE A 10 -0.74 -6.11 -10.04
CA ILE A 10 -1.74 -6.71 -10.93
C ILE A 10 -1.07 -7.37 -12.13
N GLU A 11 -0.12 -6.69 -12.81
CA GLU A 11 0.65 -7.23 -13.93
C GLU A 11 1.38 -8.54 -13.56
N VAL A 12 1.97 -8.61 -12.38
CA VAL A 12 2.65 -9.83 -11.89
C VAL A 12 1.64 -10.95 -11.66
N LEU A 13 0.48 -10.68 -11.07
CA LEU A 13 -0.55 -11.69 -10.83
C LEU A 13 -1.12 -12.23 -12.13
N GLU A 14 -1.46 -11.37 -13.09
CA GLU A 14 -2.00 -11.76 -14.39
C GLU A 14 -0.96 -12.53 -15.22
N HIS A 15 0.30 -12.06 -15.26
CA HIS A 15 1.37 -12.71 -16.03
C HIS A 15 1.64 -14.14 -15.55
N ASN A 16 1.56 -14.36 -14.24
CA ASN A 16 1.79 -15.68 -13.65
C ASN A 16 0.51 -16.55 -13.56
N GLY A 17 -0.63 -16.07 -14.06
CA GLY A 17 -1.91 -16.78 -14.00
C GLY A 17 -2.38 -17.06 -12.56
N ILE A 18 -2.01 -16.21 -11.60
CA ILE A 18 -2.38 -16.37 -10.19
C ILE A 18 -3.81 -15.89 -9.99
N ASP A 19 -4.72 -16.82 -9.62
CA ASP A 19 -6.09 -16.48 -9.21
C ASP A 19 -6.07 -15.89 -7.79
N ASP A 20 -5.77 -14.59 -7.70
CA ASP A 20 -5.80 -13.88 -6.41
C ASP A 20 -7.23 -13.45 -6.09
N ILE A 21 -7.73 -13.94 -4.95
CA ILE A 21 -9.04 -13.57 -4.40
C ILE A 21 -9.22 -12.05 -4.27
N ASN A 22 -8.15 -11.30 -4.07
CA ASN A 22 -8.18 -9.85 -3.87
C ASN A 22 -8.13 -9.05 -5.17
N LEU A 23 -7.98 -9.68 -6.32
CA LEU A 23 -7.80 -9.00 -7.59
C LEU A 23 -8.90 -7.96 -7.90
N PRO A 24 -10.22 -8.22 -7.64
CA PRO A 24 -11.25 -7.20 -7.81
C PRO A 24 -11.01 -5.94 -6.96
N THR A 25 -10.55 -6.12 -5.73
CA THR A 25 -10.23 -5.01 -4.81
C THR A 25 -8.99 -4.24 -5.28
N GLN A 26 -7.98 -4.93 -5.80
CA GLN A 26 -6.76 -4.30 -6.32
C GLN A 26 -7.06 -3.43 -7.54
N TYR A 27 -7.88 -3.91 -8.48
CA TYR A 27 -8.35 -3.10 -9.60
C TYR A 27 -9.18 -1.90 -9.17
N ALA A 28 -10.06 -2.05 -8.16
CA ALA A 28 -10.82 -0.93 -7.63
C ALA A 28 -9.91 0.11 -6.92
N SER A 29 -8.84 -0.34 -6.27
CA SER A 29 -7.84 0.55 -5.67
C SER A 29 -7.00 1.26 -6.73
N LEU A 30 -6.61 0.55 -7.81
CA LEU A 30 -5.94 1.15 -8.97
C LEU A 30 -6.81 2.25 -9.59
N ALA A 31 -8.11 1.98 -9.75
CA ALA A 31 -9.06 2.97 -10.26
C ALA A 31 -9.16 4.21 -9.36
N GLN A 32 -9.19 4.03 -8.04
CA GLN A 32 -9.20 5.15 -7.10
C GLN A 32 -7.94 6.01 -7.26
N CYS A 33 -6.76 5.39 -7.32
CA CYS A 33 -5.51 6.11 -7.57
C CYS A 33 -5.52 6.84 -8.93
N ALA A 34 -6.10 6.23 -9.97
CA ALA A 34 -6.25 6.87 -11.28
C ALA A 34 -7.14 8.12 -11.21
N LEU A 35 -8.25 8.07 -10.45
CA LEU A 35 -9.12 9.24 -10.23
C LEU A 35 -8.40 10.36 -9.48
N GLU A 36 -7.56 10.04 -8.50
CA GLU A 36 -6.73 11.02 -7.77
C GLU A 36 -5.68 11.68 -8.67
N LEU A 37 -5.21 10.97 -9.71
CA LEU A 37 -4.28 11.48 -10.73
C LEU A 37 -4.97 12.14 -11.92
N ASP A 38 -6.29 12.36 -11.86
CA ASP A 38 -7.11 12.92 -12.94
C ASP A 38 -7.07 12.11 -14.24
N MET A 39 -7.10 10.78 -14.11
CA MET A 39 -7.07 9.81 -15.22
C MET A 39 -8.38 8.99 -15.27
N PRO A 40 -9.53 9.60 -15.59
CA PRO A 40 -10.84 8.93 -15.50
C PRO A 40 -10.99 7.75 -16.47
N ASP A 41 -10.39 7.79 -17.65
CA ASP A 41 -10.45 6.68 -18.61
C ASP A 41 -9.73 5.44 -18.07
N SER A 42 -8.54 5.63 -17.48
CA SER A 42 -7.80 4.54 -16.86
C SER A 42 -8.55 3.97 -15.63
N ALA A 43 -9.21 4.82 -14.86
CA ALA A 43 -10.05 4.41 -13.75
C ALA A 43 -11.23 3.56 -14.23
N PHE A 44 -11.89 3.96 -15.32
CA PHE A 44 -13.01 3.22 -15.87
C PHE A 44 -12.62 1.84 -16.38
N VAL A 45 -11.50 1.73 -17.09
CA VAL A 45 -10.97 0.45 -17.57
C VAL A 45 -10.67 -0.48 -16.39
N ALA A 46 -10.02 0.03 -15.35
CA ALA A 46 -9.73 -0.75 -14.14
C ALA A 46 -11.03 -1.21 -13.43
N LEU A 47 -12.04 -0.35 -13.33
CA LEU A 47 -13.34 -0.71 -12.75
C LEU A 47 -14.10 -1.73 -13.58
N GLN A 48 -14.05 -1.66 -14.91
CA GLN A 48 -14.64 -2.68 -15.76
C GLN A 48 -13.97 -4.05 -15.56
N LYS A 49 -12.65 -4.07 -15.44
CA LYS A 49 -11.90 -5.28 -15.08
C LYS A 49 -12.33 -5.81 -13.69
N ALA A 50 -12.35 -4.95 -12.67
CA ALA A 50 -12.85 -5.35 -11.35
C ALA A 50 -14.28 -5.90 -11.39
N ALA A 51 -15.15 -5.33 -12.23
CA ALA A 51 -16.52 -5.76 -12.39
C ALA A 51 -16.67 -7.11 -13.10
N SER A 52 -15.80 -7.42 -14.05
CA SER A 52 -15.82 -8.70 -14.80
C SER A 52 -15.33 -9.89 -13.98
N LEU A 53 -14.55 -9.66 -12.93
CA LEU A 53 -14.03 -10.71 -12.06
C LEU A 53 -15.09 -11.21 -11.05
N PRO A 54 -15.07 -12.49 -10.66
CA PRO A 54 -15.98 -13.01 -9.64
C PRO A 54 -15.71 -12.35 -8.28
N LYS A 55 -16.79 -11.85 -7.63
CA LYS A 55 -16.72 -11.32 -6.26
C LYS A 55 -17.09 -12.43 -5.30
N ARG A 56 -16.17 -12.77 -4.41
CA ARG A 56 -16.32 -13.85 -3.43
C ARG A 56 -16.79 -13.35 -2.07
N THR A 57 -16.76 -12.01 -1.88
CA THR A 57 -17.18 -11.36 -0.62
C THR A 57 -18.00 -10.12 -0.88
N THR A 58 -18.89 -9.80 0.07
CA THR A 58 -19.68 -8.55 0.07
C THR A 58 -18.78 -7.31 0.10
N TYR A 59 -17.62 -7.44 0.75
CA TYR A 59 -16.61 -6.36 0.77
C TYR A 59 -16.06 -6.04 -0.63
N GLN A 60 -15.80 -7.05 -1.45
CA GLN A 60 -15.35 -6.83 -2.84
C GLN A 60 -16.44 -6.17 -3.68
N GLU A 61 -17.69 -6.61 -3.52
CA GLU A 61 -18.82 -5.99 -4.20
C GLU A 61 -18.97 -4.52 -3.79
N PHE A 62 -18.89 -4.22 -2.48
CA PHE A 62 -18.87 -2.85 -1.98
C PHE A 62 -17.73 -2.02 -2.57
N THR A 63 -16.49 -2.56 -2.58
CA THR A 63 -15.32 -1.81 -3.04
C THR A 63 -15.41 -1.45 -4.53
N VAL A 64 -15.92 -2.36 -5.36
CA VAL A 64 -16.17 -2.11 -6.79
C VAL A 64 -17.30 -1.07 -6.96
N ASN A 65 -18.40 -1.19 -6.22
CA ASN A 65 -19.49 -0.20 -6.27
C ASN A 65 -19.02 1.18 -5.81
N LYS A 66 -18.22 1.26 -4.75
CA LYS A 66 -17.60 2.52 -4.29
C LYS A 66 -16.74 3.13 -5.39
N GLY A 67 -15.91 2.33 -6.04
CA GLY A 67 -15.07 2.79 -7.15
C GLY A 67 -15.87 3.40 -8.30
N PHE A 68 -16.92 2.72 -8.76
CA PHE A 68 -17.82 3.28 -9.77
C PHE A 68 -18.56 4.53 -9.28
N GLY A 69 -18.98 4.55 -8.01
CA GLY A 69 -19.61 5.74 -7.42
C GLY A 69 -18.70 6.96 -7.50
N LEU A 70 -17.42 6.81 -7.11
CA LEU A 70 -16.41 7.87 -7.18
C LEU A 70 -16.12 8.28 -8.64
N TYR A 71 -16.05 7.32 -9.56
CA TYR A 71 -15.90 7.59 -10.99
C TYR A 71 -17.05 8.44 -11.52
N TYR A 72 -18.29 8.05 -11.23
CA TYR A 72 -19.46 8.81 -11.69
C TYR A 72 -19.59 10.19 -11.02
N ILE A 73 -19.14 10.34 -9.79
CA ILE A 73 -19.02 11.67 -9.15
C ILE A 73 -18.02 12.53 -9.93
N ARG A 74 -16.85 11.98 -10.29
CA ARG A 74 -15.79 12.70 -11.00
C ARG A 74 -16.20 13.10 -12.42
N THR A 75 -17.02 12.27 -13.07
CA THR A 75 -17.56 12.53 -14.40
C THR A 75 -18.93 13.23 -14.40
N GLU A 76 -19.35 13.75 -13.23
CA GLU A 76 -20.58 14.50 -13.02
C GLU A 76 -21.88 13.74 -13.38
N ASN A 77 -21.81 12.42 -13.49
CA ASN A 77 -22.99 11.57 -13.68
C ASN A 77 -23.64 11.23 -12.36
N PHE A 78 -24.28 12.23 -11.73
CA PHE A 78 -24.87 12.11 -10.40
C PHE A 78 -25.99 11.08 -10.30
N ALA A 79 -26.69 10.76 -11.39
CA ALA A 79 -27.73 9.73 -11.40
C ALA A 79 -27.13 8.33 -11.17
N GLU A 80 -26.08 7.99 -11.90
CA GLU A 80 -25.37 6.72 -11.71
C GLU A 80 -24.58 6.69 -10.38
N ALA A 81 -23.97 7.81 -9.98
CA ALA A 81 -23.32 7.93 -8.68
C ALA A 81 -24.28 7.61 -7.53
N LYS A 82 -25.51 8.14 -7.58
CA LYS A 82 -26.55 7.88 -6.60
C LYS A 82 -26.93 6.40 -6.54
N LYS A 83 -27.13 5.75 -7.68
CA LYS A 83 -27.44 4.31 -7.73
C LYS A 83 -26.33 3.48 -7.09
N ARG A 84 -25.05 3.83 -7.31
CA ARG A 84 -23.92 3.14 -6.70
C ARG A 84 -23.82 3.37 -5.20
N LEU A 85 -24.17 4.57 -4.74
CA LEU A 85 -24.26 4.88 -3.30
C LEU A 85 -25.36 4.04 -2.65
N GLU A 86 -26.57 4.05 -3.21
CA GLU A 86 -27.71 3.28 -2.69
C GLU A 86 -27.41 1.77 -2.67
N ALA A 87 -26.78 1.23 -3.72
CA ALA A 87 -26.35 -0.16 -3.74
C ALA A 87 -25.33 -0.46 -2.63
N SER A 88 -24.37 0.45 -2.38
CA SER A 88 -23.40 0.32 -1.30
C SER A 88 -24.07 0.34 0.07
N GLU A 89 -25.05 1.21 0.29
CA GLU A 89 -25.84 1.29 1.53
C GLU A 89 -26.64 0.02 1.78
N GLU A 90 -27.21 -0.56 0.72
CA GLU A 90 -27.94 -1.82 0.81
C GLU A 90 -27.02 -2.99 1.23
N LEU A 91 -25.79 -3.04 0.71
CA LEU A 91 -24.80 -4.03 1.14
C LEU A 91 -24.49 -3.91 2.64
N PHE A 92 -24.34 -2.69 3.16
CA PHE A 92 -24.12 -2.46 4.60
C PHE A 92 -25.32 -2.84 5.47
N ARG A 93 -26.55 -2.66 4.97
CA ARG A 93 -27.75 -3.11 5.68
C ARG A 93 -27.85 -4.63 5.73
N ARG A 94 -27.46 -5.30 4.64
CA ARG A 94 -27.59 -6.74 4.48
C ARG A 94 -26.47 -7.52 5.17
N ASP A 95 -25.25 -6.97 5.20
CA ASP A 95 -24.06 -7.66 5.74
C ASP A 95 -23.41 -6.87 6.89
N PRO A 96 -23.66 -7.27 8.15
CA PRO A 96 -23.05 -6.61 9.32
C PRO A 96 -21.54 -6.68 9.36
N SER A 97 -20.89 -7.60 8.62
CA SER A 97 -19.41 -7.70 8.57
C SER A 97 -18.78 -6.45 7.96
N LEU A 98 -19.52 -5.73 7.11
CA LEU A 98 -19.07 -4.47 6.52
C LEU A 98 -18.91 -3.32 7.52
N ARG A 99 -19.36 -3.46 8.77
CA ARG A 99 -19.24 -2.42 9.80
C ARG A 99 -17.80 -1.89 9.96
N PHE A 100 -16.80 -2.73 9.76
CA PHE A 100 -15.39 -2.31 9.82
C PHE A 100 -14.96 -1.45 8.62
N HIS A 101 -15.80 -1.35 7.58
CA HIS A 101 -15.57 -0.58 6.37
C HIS A 101 -16.44 0.69 6.28
N THR A 102 -17.10 1.09 7.37
CA THR A 102 -17.98 2.27 7.44
C THR A 102 -17.29 3.55 6.96
N ALA A 103 -15.99 3.71 7.21
CA ALA A 103 -15.20 4.84 6.71
C ALA A 103 -15.26 4.96 5.18
N GLY A 104 -15.21 3.83 4.46
CA GLY A 104 -15.29 3.81 3.00
C GLY A 104 -16.67 4.23 2.48
N LEU A 105 -17.75 3.83 3.15
CA LEU A 105 -19.11 4.26 2.81
C LEU A 105 -19.32 5.75 3.11
N SER A 106 -18.85 6.22 4.26
CA SER A 106 -18.89 7.63 4.64
C SER A 106 -18.12 8.51 3.65
N TYR A 107 -16.97 8.04 3.17
CA TYR A 107 -16.21 8.73 2.13
C TYR A 107 -17.03 8.87 0.84
N LEU A 108 -17.67 7.80 0.36
CA LEU A 108 -18.51 7.84 -0.84
C LEU A 108 -19.72 8.78 -0.66
N ARG A 109 -20.41 8.72 0.50
CA ARG A 109 -21.52 9.63 0.83
C ARG A 109 -21.08 11.09 0.82
N THR A 110 -20.00 11.39 1.51
CA THR A 110 -19.47 12.75 1.60
C THR A 110 -19.11 13.28 0.21
N ALA A 111 -18.41 12.48 -0.59
CA ALA A 111 -18.03 12.86 -1.95
C ALA A 111 -19.27 13.13 -2.82
N TYR A 112 -20.29 12.28 -2.75
CA TYR A 112 -21.54 12.46 -3.49
C TYR A 112 -22.29 13.73 -3.05
N PHE A 113 -22.47 13.94 -1.74
CA PHE A 113 -23.18 15.11 -1.23
C PHE A 113 -22.44 16.42 -1.51
N LYS A 114 -21.12 16.44 -1.42
CA LYS A 114 -20.30 17.60 -1.80
C LYS A 114 -20.48 17.93 -3.29
N ALA A 115 -20.31 16.95 -4.16
CA ALA A 115 -20.39 17.14 -5.60
C ALA A 115 -21.79 17.54 -6.08
N SER A 116 -22.85 17.08 -5.40
CA SER A 116 -24.23 17.45 -5.67
C SER A 116 -24.70 18.75 -4.96
N GLY A 117 -23.80 19.48 -4.29
CA GLY A 117 -24.10 20.74 -3.60
C GLY A 117 -24.86 20.57 -2.28
N GLN A 118 -25.03 19.35 -1.78
CA GLN A 118 -25.77 19.06 -0.55
C GLN A 118 -24.87 19.14 0.69
N TYR A 119 -24.20 20.28 0.89
CA TYR A 119 -23.15 20.45 1.92
C TYR A 119 -23.62 20.17 3.34
N GLY A 120 -24.90 20.44 3.67
CA GLY A 120 -25.47 20.11 4.97
C GLY A 120 -25.46 18.60 5.26
N LYS A 121 -25.82 17.78 4.26
CA LYS A 121 -25.78 16.31 4.40
C LYS A 121 -24.33 15.79 4.41
N ALA A 122 -23.44 16.41 3.67
CA ALA A 122 -22.02 16.10 3.74
C ALA A 122 -21.46 16.33 5.15
N LEU A 123 -21.80 17.48 5.77
CA LEU A 123 -21.42 17.80 7.14
C LEU A 123 -21.94 16.76 8.14
N GLU A 124 -23.24 16.44 8.08
CA GLU A 124 -23.85 15.43 8.93
C GLU A 124 -23.14 14.08 8.82
N THR A 125 -22.89 13.61 7.60
CA THR A 125 -22.16 12.36 7.34
C THR A 125 -20.76 12.36 7.96
N ILE A 126 -20.00 13.45 7.84
CA ILE A 126 -18.66 13.54 8.41
C ILE A 126 -18.72 13.52 9.94
N LEU A 127 -19.64 14.28 10.55
CA LEU A 127 -19.79 14.34 12.00
C LEU A 127 -20.24 12.98 12.59
N GLU A 128 -21.13 12.26 11.92
CA GLU A 128 -21.49 10.89 12.28
C GLU A 128 -20.28 9.95 12.24
N THR A 129 -19.47 10.04 11.16
CA THR A 129 -18.25 9.26 11.00
C THR A 129 -17.27 9.51 12.14
N GLN A 130 -17.10 10.77 12.55
CA GLN A 130 -16.22 11.12 13.68
C GLN A 130 -16.70 10.58 15.03
N ARG A 131 -18.01 10.39 15.20
CA ARG A 131 -18.60 9.82 16.43
C ARG A 131 -18.53 8.30 16.47
N ASP A 132 -18.37 7.64 15.33
CA ASP A 132 -18.31 6.18 15.26
C ASP A 132 -17.09 5.64 16.00
N THR A 133 -17.35 4.82 17.03
CA THR A 133 -16.32 4.24 17.88
C THR A 133 -15.44 3.23 17.15
N VAL A 134 -15.98 2.53 16.14
CA VAL A 134 -15.22 1.58 15.31
C VAL A 134 -14.18 2.32 14.49
N ILE A 135 -14.54 3.44 13.89
CA ILE A 135 -13.62 4.29 13.12
C ILE A 135 -12.57 4.92 14.03
N ARG A 136 -12.96 5.39 15.21
CA ARG A 136 -12.03 5.98 16.18
C ARG A 136 -11.00 4.98 16.70
N SER A 137 -11.41 3.73 16.91
CA SER A 137 -10.50 2.67 17.41
C SER A 137 -9.59 2.07 16.34
N SER A 138 -9.96 2.19 15.06
CA SER A 138 -9.21 1.62 13.93
C SER A 138 -7.91 2.36 13.58
N GLY A 139 -7.58 3.46 14.27
CA GLY A 139 -6.43 4.32 13.92
C GLY A 139 -6.61 5.05 12.58
N PHE A 140 -7.83 5.07 12.05
CA PHE A 140 -8.17 5.78 10.81
C PHE A 140 -7.70 7.23 10.89
N ASN A 141 -6.91 7.65 9.91
CA ASN A 141 -6.30 8.97 9.89
C ASN A 141 -7.36 10.07 9.83
N ASN A 142 -7.67 10.68 10.98
CA ASN A 142 -8.62 11.79 11.10
C ASN A 142 -8.24 13.01 10.25
N TYR A 143 -7.01 13.10 9.74
CA TYR A 143 -6.59 14.27 8.97
C TYR A 143 -7.38 14.44 7.66
N ALA A 144 -7.74 13.33 7.00
CA ALA A 144 -8.56 13.39 5.78
C ALA A 144 -9.95 13.93 6.07
N LEU A 145 -10.61 13.45 7.16
CA LEU A 145 -11.90 13.98 7.58
C LEU A 145 -11.84 15.45 7.99
N THR A 146 -10.72 15.88 8.57
CA THR A 146 -10.51 17.29 8.94
C THR A 146 -10.43 18.20 7.72
N LYS A 147 -9.78 17.72 6.64
CA LYS A 147 -9.80 18.43 5.35
C LYS A 147 -11.20 18.51 4.77
N GLU A 148 -11.93 17.40 4.75
CA GLU A 148 -13.32 17.34 4.26
C GLU A 148 -14.24 18.31 5.03
N LEU A 149 -14.08 18.42 6.35
CA LEU A 149 -14.77 19.41 7.17
C LEU A 149 -14.42 20.84 6.76
N GLY A 150 -13.14 21.13 6.54
CA GLY A 150 -12.70 22.44 6.05
C GLY A 150 -13.38 22.82 4.74
N ASP A 151 -13.40 21.90 3.77
CA ASP A 151 -14.05 22.09 2.47
C ASP A 151 -15.56 22.36 2.63
N VAL A 152 -16.24 21.55 3.43
CA VAL A 152 -17.69 21.67 3.65
C VAL A 152 -18.04 22.98 4.36
N TYR A 153 -17.33 23.35 5.43
CA TYR A 153 -17.56 24.64 6.12
C TYR A 153 -17.27 25.84 5.21
N TRP A 154 -16.27 25.73 4.33
CA TRP A 154 -16.01 26.79 3.33
C TRP A 154 -17.24 27.02 2.44
N HIS A 155 -17.84 25.95 1.92
CA HIS A 155 -19.04 26.04 1.07
C HIS A 155 -20.29 26.51 1.84
N LEU A 156 -20.38 26.19 3.13
CA LEU A 156 -21.44 26.66 4.02
C LEU A 156 -21.22 28.13 4.48
N ARG A 157 -20.15 28.79 4.05
CA ARG A 157 -19.78 30.15 4.46
C ARG A 157 -19.39 30.27 5.95
N GLU A 158 -19.06 29.18 6.61
CA GLU A 158 -18.59 29.16 8.00
C GLU A 158 -17.06 29.28 8.05
N MET A 159 -16.55 30.47 7.70
CA MET A 159 -15.13 30.72 7.43
C MET A 159 -14.22 30.43 8.61
N GLU A 160 -14.62 30.75 9.83
CA GLU A 160 -13.83 30.50 11.04
C GLU A 160 -13.62 29.01 11.28
N ARG A 161 -14.71 28.21 11.10
CA ARG A 161 -14.65 26.75 11.21
C ARG A 161 -13.83 26.13 10.08
N ALA A 162 -13.99 26.62 8.86
CA ALA A 162 -13.17 26.19 7.73
C ALA A 162 -11.68 26.41 8.01
N ALA A 163 -11.29 27.61 8.43
CA ALA A 163 -9.91 27.96 8.74
C ALA A 163 -9.34 27.11 9.91
N ALA A 164 -10.15 26.86 10.94
CA ALA A 164 -9.73 26.01 12.06
C ALA A 164 -9.46 24.57 11.61
N ASN A 165 -10.33 23.99 10.78
CA ASN A 165 -10.17 22.63 10.25
C ASN A 165 -8.99 22.54 9.28
N TYR A 166 -8.74 23.50 8.41
CA TYR A 166 -7.56 23.50 7.54
C TYR A 166 -6.25 23.60 8.33
N ARG A 167 -6.19 24.43 9.39
CA ARG A 167 -5.01 24.46 10.27
C ARG A 167 -4.75 23.12 10.93
N GLU A 168 -5.78 22.48 11.45
CA GLU A 168 -5.65 21.16 12.06
C GLU A 168 -5.27 20.09 11.03
N TYR A 169 -5.81 20.13 9.81
CA TYR A 169 -5.41 19.27 8.72
C TYR A 169 -3.91 19.38 8.41
N ILE A 170 -3.38 20.59 8.31
CA ILE A 170 -1.96 20.83 8.05
C ILE A 170 -1.12 20.25 9.19
N ARG A 171 -1.48 20.52 10.45
CA ARG A 171 -0.78 20.01 11.62
C ARG A 171 -0.73 18.48 11.66
N LEU A 172 -1.86 17.82 11.37
CA LEU A 172 -1.97 16.36 11.36
C LEU A 172 -1.22 15.76 10.16
N SER A 173 -1.33 16.36 8.99
CA SER A 173 -0.65 15.92 7.76
C SER A 173 0.87 15.99 7.92
N ASP A 174 1.40 17.07 8.50
CA ASP A 174 2.83 17.19 8.80
C ASP A 174 3.32 16.13 9.79
N SER A 175 2.51 15.81 10.79
CA SER A 175 2.83 14.74 11.74
C SER A 175 2.91 13.35 11.07
N VAL A 176 1.98 13.06 10.14
CA VAL A 176 1.99 11.80 9.37
C VAL A 176 3.21 11.74 8.47
N ARG A 177 3.46 12.79 7.68
CA ARG A 177 4.61 12.89 6.79
C ARG A 177 5.94 12.73 7.53
N ASN A 178 6.10 13.39 8.66
CA ASN A 178 7.31 13.26 9.48
C ASN A 178 7.51 11.84 10.01
N ARG A 179 6.42 11.13 10.35
CA ARG A 179 6.49 9.73 10.76
C ARG A 179 6.92 8.83 9.60
N GLU A 180 6.35 9.02 8.42
CA GLU A 180 6.70 8.26 7.21
C GLU A 180 8.17 8.47 6.82
N ILE A 181 8.67 9.70 6.89
CA ILE A 181 10.08 10.01 6.63
C ILE A 181 10.99 9.30 7.64
N ARG A 182 10.65 9.32 8.94
CA ARG A 182 11.43 8.60 9.97
C ARG A 182 11.46 7.10 9.69
N THR A 183 10.31 6.49 9.45
CA THR A 183 10.23 5.06 9.13
C THR A 183 11.07 4.71 7.91
N ALA A 184 10.96 5.49 6.82
CA ALA A 184 11.76 5.28 5.62
C ALA A 184 13.27 5.45 5.88
N THR A 185 13.66 6.37 6.75
CA THR A 185 15.07 6.56 7.14
C THR A 185 15.57 5.38 7.97
N ASP A 186 14.77 4.89 8.92
CA ASP A 186 15.11 3.74 9.73
C ASP A 186 15.23 2.46 8.88
N ASP A 187 14.30 2.24 7.95
CA ASP A 187 14.35 1.12 6.99
C ASP A 187 15.60 1.19 6.10
N PHE A 188 15.94 2.39 5.60
CA PHE A 188 17.14 2.58 4.79
C PHE A 188 18.42 2.30 5.58
N SER A 189 18.50 2.74 6.83
CA SER A 189 19.62 2.45 7.74
C SER A 189 19.76 0.95 7.97
N GLY A 190 18.65 0.23 8.15
CA GLY A 190 18.64 -1.23 8.27
C GLY A 190 19.18 -1.94 7.02
N ILE A 191 18.78 -1.48 5.83
CA ILE A 191 19.28 -2.03 4.55
C ILE A 191 20.78 -1.81 4.40
N LEU A 192 21.30 -0.63 4.75
CA LEU A 192 22.74 -0.34 4.72
C LEU A 192 23.52 -1.25 5.68
N GLU A 193 23.02 -1.49 6.89
CA GLU A 193 23.66 -2.35 7.86
C GLU A 193 23.69 -3.82 7.38
N ILE A 194 22.58 -4.32 6.82
CA ILE A 194 22.54 -5.66 6.20
C ILE A 194 23.56 -5.77 5.06
N SER A 195 23.64 -4.76 4.21
CA SER A 195 24.63 -4.73 3.10
C SER A 195 26.06 -4.74 3.60
N ARG A 196 26.35 -3.98 4.66
CA ARG A 196 27.66 -3.97 5.32
C ARG A 196 28.03 -5.34 5.88
N LEU A 197 27.14 -5.94 6.68
CA LEU A 197 27.34 -7.28 7.26
C LEU A 197 27.55 -8.35 6.17
N HIS A 198 26.81 -8.25 5.05
CA HIS A 198 26.98 -9.15 3.93
C HIS A 198 28.36 -9.03 3.28
N ASN A 199 28.87 -7.81 3.11
CA ASN A 199 30.22 -7.58 2.58
C ASN A 199 31.31 -8.09 3.53
N GLU A 200 31.20 -7.81 4.83
CA GLU A 200 32.11 -8.34 5.85
C GLU A 200 32.13 -9.88 5.86
N THR A 201 30.96 -10.51 5.74
CA THR A 201 30.84 -11.97 5.65
C THR A 201 31.56 -12.54 4.42
N LYS A 202 31.41 -11.89 3.26
CA LYS A 202 32.13 -12.29 2.04
C LYS A 202 33.64 -12.17 2.19
N GLU A 203 34.14 -11.08 2.74
CA GLU A 203 35.56 -10.89 2.99
C GLU A 203 36.12 -12.00 3.90
N LEU A 204 35.44 -12.32 5.00
CA LEU A 204 35.82 -13.41 5.88
C LEU A 204 35.82 -14.77 5.16
N GLN A 205 34.84 -15.05 4.28
CA GLN A 205 34.81 -16.26 3.48
C GLN A 205 36.01 -16.34 2.54
N TYR A 206 36.37 -15.25 1.86
CA TYR A 206 37.53 -15.19 0.99
C TYR A 206 38.85 -15.43 1.78
N ASP A 207 38.98 -14.85 2.96
CA ASP A 207 40.15 -15.04 3.81
C ASP A 207 40.28 -16.49 4.31
N LEU A 208 39.15 -17.10 4.69
CA LEU A 208 39.13 -18.52 5.07
C LEU A 208 39.48 -19.44 3.91
N GLN A 209 39.00 -19.18 2.70
CA GLN A 209 39.39 -19.94 1.50
C GLN A 209 40.88 -19.79 1.19
N ARG A 210 41.41 -18.57 1.27
CA ARG A 210 42.84 -18.29 1.06
C ARG A 210 43.74 -19.02 2.07
N LYS A 211 43.33 -19.02 3.36
CA LYS A 211 44.03 -19.78 4.41
C LYS A 211 43.97 -21.28 4.16
N ARG A 212 42.84 -21.83 3.74
CA ARG A 212 42.69 -23.26 3.40
C ARG A 212 43.60 -23.65 2.23
N LEU A 213 43.56 -22.88 1.16
CA LEU A 213 44.42 -23.12 -0.01
C LEU A 213 45.92 -23.11 0.40
N ARG A 214 46.35 -22.09 1.15
CA ARG A 214 47.73 -21.99 1.62
C ARG A 214 48.12 -23.20 2.47
N ASN A 215 47.27 -23.64 3.38
CA ASN A 215 47.54 -24.81 4.21
C ASN A 215 47.60 -26.09 3.35
N THR A 216 46.75 -26.26 2.35
CA THR A 216 46.74 -27.37 1.42
C THR A 216 48.07 -27.40 0.61
N TYR A 217 48.50 -26.25 0.11
CA TYR A 217 49.80 -26.16 -0.57
C TYR A 217 50.95 -26.52 0.34
N LEU A 218 50.99 -26.08 1.60
CA LEU A 218 52.02 -26.46 2.56
C LEU A 218 52.06 -27.97 2.83
N ILE A 219 50.89 -28.60 2.97
CA ILE A 219 50.83 -30.07 3.14
C ILE A 219 51.34 -30.80 1.92
N ILE A 220 50.96 -30.37 0.72
CA ILE A 220 51.46 -30.97 -0.53
C ILE A 220 53.01 -30.84 -0.64
N CYS A 221 53.54 -29.67 -0.33
CA CYS A 221 55.00 -29.46 -0.35
C CYS A 221 55.73 -30.34 0.67
N LEU A 222 55.19 -30.49 1.87
CA LEU A 222 55.75 -31.38 2.89
C LEU A 222 55.72 -32.84 2.45
N LEU A 223 54.62 -33.32 1.89
CA LEU A 223 54.50 -34.69 1.37
C LEU A 223 55.47 -34.92 0.22
N ALA A 224 55.61 -33.99 -0.70
CA ALA A 224 56.59 -34.07 -1.80
C ALA A 224 58.04 -34.11 -1.27
N GLY A 225 58.36 -33.30 -0.25
CA GLY A 225 59.70 -33.33 0.40
C GLY A 225 60.00 -34.67 1.05
N VAL A 226 59.04 -35.28 1.72
CA VAL A 226 59.19 -36.61 2.34
C VAL A 226 59.44 -37.70 1.25
N LEU A 227 58.68 -37.63 0.16
CA LEU A 227 58.89 -38.60 -0.97
C LEU A 227 60.27 -38.48 -1.61
N VAL A 228 60.76 -37.26 -1.82
CA VAL A 228 62.08 -37.03 -2.37
C VAL A 228 63.18 -37.55 -1.44
N THR A 229 63.11 -37.23 -0.15
CA THR A 229 64.10 -37.69 0.83
C THR A 229 64.06 -39.19 1.04
N GLY A 230 62.87 -39.79 1.07
CA GLY A 230 62.67 -41.26 1.14
C GLY A 230 63.22 -41.98 -0.09
N GLY A 231 62.96 -41.44 -1.29
CA GLY A 231 63.45 -41.99 -2.55
C GLY A 231 64.96 -41.91 -2.67
N VAL A 232 65.63 -40.84 -2.25
CA VAL A 232 67.08 -40.71 -2.21
C VAL A 232 67.69 -41.65 -1.18
N GLY A 233 67.04 -41.83 -0.01
CA GLY A 233 67.51 -42.80 1.00
C GLY A 233 67.50 -44.24 0.49
N TYR A 234 66.41 -44.62 -0.21
CA TYR A 234 66.28 -45.97 -0.79
C TYR A 234 67.26 -46.21 -1.91
N ALA A 235 67.52 -45.23 -2.79
CA ALA A 235 68.56 -45.35 -3.88
C ALA A 235 69.98 -45.45 -3.36
N ARG A 236 70.28 -45.00 -2.14
CA ARG A 236 71.58 -45.15 -1.49
C ARG A 236 71.81 -46.50 -0.79
N MET A 237 70.70 -47.24 -0.52
CA MET A 237 70.79 -48.57 0.12
C MET A 237 70.88 -49.76 -0.89
N MET A 238 70.62 -49.51 -2.17
CA MET A 238 70.86 -50.43 -3.26
C MET A 238 72.24 -50.16 -3.87
#